data_ff7c4097961f6b25b12b524951e0c168
#
_entry.id   ff7c4097961f6b25b12b524951e0c168
#
_cell.length_a   1.000
_cell.length_b   1.000
_cell.length_c   1.000
_cell.angle_alpha   90.00
_cell.angle_beta   90.00
_cell.angle_gamma   90.00
#
_symmetry.space_group_name_H-M   'P 1'
#
loop_
_entity.id
_entity.type
_entity.pdbx_description
1 polymer ?
#
loop_
_entity_poly.entity_id
_entity_poly.type
_entity_poly.pdbx_seq_one_letter_code
_entity_poly.pdbx_strand_id
1 'polypeptide(L)'
;GYVGRGALDIQAVGDIFAAPSGQLVFEALQKADKGHGVLLLTLNYAGDQLAGKQAMKLAKKAGMNVRQVVTGEEIQFDPNGEDNQRGLAGAVALYHVAAAAARAGKTLDEVAEIAQKYADSMASVTVKVTDATHPQNGMSFGDLGETDLMEIGAGQHGEGGGVRVPMMSAKDTVATVAKALTAKLGMTSGDKAF
;
A
#
# COMPACT_ATOMS: atom_id res chain seq x y z
N GLY A 1 -3.98 -10.85 -8.69
CA GLY A 1 -2.90 -10.99 -7.78
C GLY A 1 -1.55 -10.57 -8.32
N TYR A 2 -0.67 -10.32 -7.42
CA TYR A 2 0.68 -9.81 -7.71
C TYR A 2 1.76 -10.90 -7.56
N VAL A 3 1.34 -12.16 -7.47
CA VAL A 3 2.25 -13.32 -7.41
C VAL A 3 2.71 -13.66 -8.81
N GLY A 4 4.02 -13.74 -9.02
CA GLY A 4 4.61 -14.10 -10.29
C GLY A 4 6.06 -13.68 -10.45
N ARG A 5 6.64 -14.08 -11.56
CA ARG A 5 8.05 -13.79 -11.85
C ARG A 5 8.29 -12.28 -11.90
N GLY A 6 9.12 -11.79 -11.00
CA GLY A 6 9.46 -10.37 -10.92
C GLY A 6 8.56 -9.56 -10.00
N ALA A 7 7.69 -10.21 -9.24
CA ALA A 7 6.86 -9.61 -8.22
C ALA A 7 6.91 -10.48 -6.95
N LEU A 8 5.78 -10.71 -6.27
CA LEU A 8 5.73 -11.52 -5.05
C LEU A 8 5.90 -13.01 -5.33
N ASP A 9 6.56 -13.74 -4.44
CA ASP A 9 6.61 -15.20 -4.44
C ASP A 9 5.31 -15.80 -3.89
N ILE A 10 4.76 -15.20 -2.83
CA ILE A 10 3.53 -15.63 -2.16
C ILE A 10 2.74 -14.39 -1.73
N GLN A 11 1.44 -14.51 -1.72
CA GLN A 11 0.51 -13.52 -1.17
C GLN A 11 -0.42 -14.19 -0.16
N ALA A 12 -0.47 -13.68 1.07
CA ALA A 12 -1.53 -14.01 2.01
C ALA A 12 -2.78 -13.20 1.67
N VAL A 13 -3.88 -13.88 1.39
CA VAL A 13 -5.13 -13.25 0.96
C VAL A 13 -6.16 -13.38 2.07
N GLY A 14 -6.71 -12.26 2.51
CA GLY A 14 -7.87 -12.19 3.41
C GLY A 14 -9.19 -12.29 2.65
N ASP A 15 -10.25 -11.84 3.29
CA ASP A 15 -11.55 -11.65 2.62
C ASP A 15 -11.60 -10.28 1.93
N ILE A 16 -12.70 -9.98 1.22
CA ILE A 16 -12.90 -8.69 0.56
C ILE A 16 -12.92 -7.59 1.63
N PHE A 17 -12.03 -6.61 1.47
CA PHE A 17 -11.83 -5.48 2.40
C PHE A 17 -11.48 -5.91 3.84
N ALA A 18 -10.93 -7.10 4.04
CA ALA A 18 -10.48 -7.59 5.33
C ALA A 18 -9.06 -8.17 5.23
N ALA A 19 -8.22 -7.78 6.18
CA ALA A 19 -6.87 -8.30 6.28
C ALA A 19 -6.87 -9.81 6.55
N PRO A 20 -5.87 -10.57 6.07
CA PRO A 20 -5.70 -11.98 6.44
C PRO A 20 -5.39 -12.10 7.94
N SER A 21 -5.61 -13.29 8.52
CA SER A 21 -5.16 -13.55 9.88
C SER A 21 -3.63 -13.59 9.96
N GLY A 22 -3.08 -13.22 11.12
CA GLY A 22 -1.64 -13.34 11.35
C GLY A 22 -1.12 -14.77 11.25
N GLN A 23 -1.95 -15.76 11.51
CA GLN A 23 -1.62 -17.18 11.32
C GLN A 23 -1.46 -17.50 9.84
N LEU A 24 -2.37 -17.03 8.98
CA LEU A 24 -2.27 -17.23 7.52
C LEU A 24 -1.03 -16.53 6.93
N VAL A 25 -0.72 -15.31 7.42
CA VAL A 25 0.51 -14.61 7.03
C VAL A 25 1.75 -15.41 7.46
N PHE A 26 1.76 -15.96 8.67
CA PHE A 26 2.87 -16.78 9.13
C PHE A 26 3.05 -18.07 8.30
N GLU A 27 1.99 -18.75 7.93
CA GLU A 27 2.03 -19.91 7.03
C GLU A 27 2.57 -19.53 5.63
N ALA A 28 2.21 -18.36 5.14
CA ALA A 28 2.77 -17.83 3.89
C ALA A 28 4.28 -17.58 4.02
N LEU A 29 4.75 -17.01 5.13
CA LEU A 29 6.18 -16.83 5.42
C LEU A 29 6.93 -18.17 5.43
N GLN A 30 6.38 -19.20 6.08
CA GLN A 30 6.98 -20.54 6.10
C GLN A 30 7.11 -21.15 4.70
N LYS A 31 6.09 -20.97 3.84
CA LYS A 31 6.12 -21.46 2.45
C LYS A 31 7.08 -20.67 1.57
N ALA A 32 7.23 -19.37 1.84
CA ALA A 32 8.14 -18.50 1.09
C ALA A 32 9.61 -18.77 1.43
N ASP A 33 9.91 -19.17 2.66
CA ASP A 33 11.30 -19.36 3.11
C ASP A 33 11.95 -20.55 2.42
N LYS A 34 13.05 -20.25 1.71
CA LYS A 34 13.92 -21.23 1.03
C LYS A 34 15.31 -21.28 1.67
N GLY A 35 15.43 -20.84 2.93
CA GLY A 35 16.69 -20.83 3.67
C GLY A 35 17.50 -19.53 3.53
N HIS A 36 17.00 -18.55 2.79
CA HIS A 36 17.64 -17.24 2.60
C HIS A 36 16.94 -16.10 3.37
N GLY A 37 15.87 -16.44 4.08
CA GLY A 37 14.99 -15.50 4.78
C GLY A 37 13.90 -14.92 3.88
N VAL A 38 12.98 -14.18 4.49
CA VAL A 38 11.77 -13.66 3.82
C VAL A 38 11.58 -12.18 4.12
N LEU A 39 11.28 -11.40 3.09
CA LEU A 39 10.80 -10.03 3.23
C LEU A 39 9.26 -10.04 3.21
N LEU A 40 8.65 -9.60 4.31
CA LEU A 40 7.22 -9.33 4.42
C LEU A 40 6.94 -7.89 4.00
N LEU A 41 6.15 -7.71 2.95
CA LEU A 41 5.65 -6.40 2.53
C LEU A 41 4.20 -6.23 3.02
N THR A 42 3.93 -5.17 3.75
CA THR A 42 2.64 -4.91 4.39
C THR A 42 2.17 -3.49 4.03
N LEU A 43 0.91 -3.35 3.71
CA LEU A 43 0.30 -2.03 3.57
C LEU A 43 -0.03 -1.45 4.94
N ASN A 44 0.04 -0.12 5.08
CA ASN A 44 -0.22 0.56 6.34
C ASN A 44 -1.72 0.70 6.61
N TYR A 45 -2.37 -0.42 6.89
CA TYR A 45 -3.73 -0.48 7.45
C TYR A 45 -3.71 -1.18 8.80
N ALA A 46 -4.60 -0.81 9.70
CA ALA A 46 -4.61 -1.33 11.07
C ALA A 46 -4.70 -2.87 11.12
N GLY A 47 -5.57 -3.46 10.28
CA GLY A 47 -5.72 -4.92 10.18
C GLY A 47 -4.47 -5.61 9.68
N ASP A 48 -3.86 -5.08 8.60
CA ASP A 48 -2.63 -5.63 8.01
C ASP A 48 -1.44 -5.51 8.96
N GLN A 49 -1.33 -4.38 9.67
CA GLN A 49 -0.31 -4.16 10.69
C GLN A 49 -0.45 -5.15 11.86
N LEU A 50 -1.68 -5.38 12.32
CA LEU A 50 -1.94 -6.34 13.40
C LEU A 50 -1.57 -7.76 12.96
N ALA A 51 -2.00 -8.18 11.77
CA ALA A 51 -1.67 -9.48 11.18
C ALA A 51 -0.16 -9.64 10.97
N GLY A 52 0.51 -8.63 10.44
CA GLY A 52 1.96 -8.60 10.26
C GLY A 52 2.72 -8.74 11.57
N LYS A 53 2.35 -7.95 12.61
CA LYS A 53 2.95 -8.03 13.95
C LYS A 53 2.79 -9.43 14.56
N GLN A 54 1.61 -10.04 14.42
CA GLN A 54 1.37 -11.40 14.90
C GLN A 54 2.23 -12.43 14.15
N ALA A 55 2.28 -12.34 12.81
CA ALA A 55 3.09 -13.25 12.00
C ALA A 55 4.60 -13.11 12.31
N MET A 56 5.11 -11.88 12.46
CA MET A 56 6.50 -11.62 12.86
C MET A 56 6.84 -12.23 14.23
N LYS A 57 5.90 -12.17 15.19
CA LYS A 57 6.07 -12.82 16.50
C LYS A 57 6.15 -14.35 16.40
N LEU A 58 5.32 -14.96 15.55
CA LEU A 58 5.34 -16.40 15.28
C LEU A 58 6.62 -16.80 14.55
N ALA A 59 7.03 -16.05 13.52
CA ALA A 59 8.27 -16.28 12.78
C ALA A 59 9.51 -16.23 13.68
N LYS A 60 9.57 -15.24 14.59
CA LYS A 60 10.64 -15.15 15.58
C LYS A 60 10.68 -16.37 16.51
N LYS A 61 9.53 -16.87 16.98
CA LYS A 61 9.46 -18.08 17.81
C LYS A 61 9.92 -19.32 17.04
N ALA A 62 9.68 -19.37 15.74
CA ALA A 62 10.10 -20.45 14.85
C ALA A 62 11.57 -20.34 14.38
N GLY A 63 12.32 -19.33 14.82
CA GLY A 63 13.72 -19.12 14.42
C GLY A 63 13.89 -18.66 12.97
N MET A 64 12.83 -18.15 12.32
CA MET A 64 12.90 -17.68 10.95
C MET A 64 13.58 -16.32 10.85
N ASN A 65 14.35 -16.11 9.77
CA ASN A 65 14.91 -14.81 9.44
C ASN A 65 13.92 -14.04 8.56
N VAL A 66 13.23 -13.06 9.14
CA VAL A 66 12.22 -12.26 8.44
C VAL A 66 12.48 -10.77 8.66
N ARG A 67 12.33 -9.97 7.60
CA ARG A 67 12.27 -8.51 7.67
C ARG A 67 10.88 -8.06 7.24
N GLN A 68 10.44 -6.92 7.74
CA GLN A 68 9.17 -6.31 7.33
C GLN A 68 9.41 -4.90 6.82
N VAL A 69 8.79 -4.55 5.70
CA VAL A 69 8.68 -3.19 5.19
C VAL A 69 7.19 -2.86 5.06
N VAL A 70 6.82 -1.68 5.51
CA VAL A 70 5.44 -1.19 5.50
C VAL A 70 5.35 -0.02 4.54
N THR A 71 4.36 -0.04 3.63
CA THR A 71 4.10 1.09 2.73
C THR A 71 3.08 2.04 3.35
N GLY A 72 3.35 3.34 3.25
CA GLY A 72 2.48 4.40 3.74
C GLY A 72 2.67 5.65 2.87
N GLU A 73 2.39 5.53 1.58
CA GLU A 73 2.71 6.56 0.61
C GLU A 73 1.56 7.54 0.32
N GLU A 74 0.40 7.34 0.94
CA GLU A 74 -0.76 8.19 0.73
C GLU A 74 -0.53 9.64 1.17
N ILE A 75 -1.03 10.58 0.37
CA ILE A 75 -1.15 11.99 0.77
C ILE A 75 -2.52 12.19 1.39
N GLN A 76 -2.55 12.58 2.65
CA GLN A 76 -3.78 12.99 3.33
C GLN A 76 -4.07 14.46 3.08
N PHE A 77 -5.32 14.76 2.75
CA PHE A 77 -5.79 16.12 2.47
C PHE A 77 -6.58 16.73 3.63
N ASP A 78 -7.11 15.92 4.54
CA ASP A 78 -7.77 16.40 5.75
C ASP A 78 -6.71 16.78 6.81
N PRO A 79 -6.58 18.08 7.15
CA PRO A 79 -5.62 18.52 8.16
C PRO A 79 -5.95 18.05 9.57
N ASN A 80 -7.19 17.58 9.80
CA ASN A 80 -7.63 17.02 11.08
C ASN A 80 -7.58 15.47 11.05
N GLY A 81 -7.20 14.88 9.92
CA GLY A 81 -7.03 13.44 9.78
C GLY A 81 -5.90 12.93 10.67
N GLU A 82 -6.02 11.69 11.12
CA GLU A 82 -4.90 11.02 11.78
C GLU A 82 -3.72 10.93 10.79
N ASP A 83 -2.52 11.21 11.26
CA ASP A 83 -1.27 11.09 10.47
C ASP A 83 -0.94 9.60 10.22
N ASN A 84 -1.84 8.93 9.55
CA ASN A 84 -1.79 7.51 9.27
C ASN A 84 -1.81 7.27 7.75
N GLN A 85 -0.71 7.61 7.10
CA GLN A 85 -0.54 7.45 5.66
C GLN A 85 -0.71 5.98 5.27
N ARG A 86 -1.77 5.68 4.52
CA ARG A 86 -2.07 4.31 4.08
C ARG A 86 -1.19 3.89 2.91
N GLY A 87 -0.96 2.59 2.78
CA GLY A 87 -0.34 2.01 1.60
C GLY A 87 -1.39 1.83 0.50
N LEU A 88 -1.09 2.33 -0.70
CA LEU A 88 -2.00 2.31 -1.84
C LEU A 88 -1.32 1.68 -3.09
N ALA A 89 -1.52 2.29 -4.24
CA ALA A 89 -1.02 1.80 -5.53
C ALA A 89 0.51 1.68 -5.64
N GLY A 90 1.25 2.48 -4.86
CA GLY A 90 2.71 2.43 -4.81
C GLY A 90 3.27 1.06 -4.38
N ALA A 91 2.51 0.30 -3.61
CA ALA A 91 2.90 -1.06 -3.22
C ALA A 91 3.21 -1.96 -4.42
N VAL A 92 2.52 -1.80 -5.55
CA VAL A 92 2.74 -2.60 -6.76
C VAL A 92 4.16 -2.38 -7.30
N ALA A 93 4.61 -1.14 -7.39
CA ALA A 93 5.96 -0.81 -7.82
C ALA A 93 7.00 -1.34 -6.81
N LEU A 94 6.73 -1.23 -5.51
CA LEU A 94 7.59 -1.77 -4.45
C LEU A 94 7.80 -3.27 -4.59
N TYR A 95 6.78 -4.06 -4.94
CA TYR A 95 6.91 -5.50 -5.15
C TYR A 95 7.95 -5.81 -6.25
N HIS A 96 7.94 -5.06 -7.34
CA HIS A 96 8.90 -5.23 -8.43
C HIS A 96 10.31 -4.81 -8.03
N VAL A 97 10.48 -3.73 -7.28
CA VAL A 97 11.79 -3.26 -6.79
C VAL A 97 12.40 -4.28 -5.84
N ALA A 98 11.65 -4.75 -4.85
CA ALA A 98 12.13 -5.77 -3.92
C ALA A 98 12.49 -7.08 -4.62
N ALA A 99 11.63 -7.56 -5.54
CA ALA A 99 11.90 -8.75 -6.32
C ALA A 99 13.12 -8.60 -7.25
N ALA A 100 13.35 -7.43 -7.82
CA ALA A 100 14.53 -7.16 -8.65
C ALA A 100 15.81 -7.22 -7.80
N ALA A 101 15.82 -6.63 -6.62
CA ALA A 101 16.95 -6.67 -5.69
C ALA A 101 17.25 -8.12 -5.25
N ALA A 102 16.24 -8.90 -4.89
CA ALA A 102 16.38 -10.31 -4.53
C ALA A 102 16.96 -11.14 -5.69
N ARG A 103 16.46 -10.96 -6.92
CA ARG A 103 16.98 -11.63 -8.11
C ARG A 103 18.41 -11.22 -8.48
N ALA A 104 18.84 -10.03 -8.09
CA ALA A 104 20.21 -9.58 -8.25
C ALA A 104 21.17 -10.21 -7.21
N GLY A 105 20.68 -11.14 -6.37
CA GLY A 105 21.47 -11.85 -5.37
C GLY A 105 21.77 -11.05 -4.11
N LYS A 106 20.99 -10.00 -3.82
CA LYS A 106 21.10 -9.21 -2.60
C LYS A 106 20.70 -10.04 -1.39
N THR A 107 21.34 -9.80 -0.25
CA THR A 107 20.95 -10.37 1.04
C THR A 107 19.58 -9.84 1.49
N LEU A 108 18.91 -10.54 2.42
CA LEU A 108 17.63 -10.10 2.95
C LEU A 108 17.68 -8.67 3.52
N ASP A 109 18.76 -8.33 4.23
CA ASP A 109 18.94 -7.00 4.81
C ASP A 109 19.09 -5.92 3.72
N GLU A 110 19.89 -6.17 2.69
CA GLU A 110 20.02 -5.27 1.54
C GLU A 110 18.69 -5.11 0.77
N VAL A 111 17.94 -6.21 0.57
CA VAL A 111 16.62 -6.14 -0.07
C VAL A 111 15.65 -5.32 0.76
N ALA A 112 15.63 -5.50 2.08
CA ALA A 112 14.78 -4.74 2.98
C ALA A 112 15.14 -3.24 2.99
N GLU A 113 16.43 -2.91 2.99
CA GLU A 113 16.91 -1.53 2.91
C GLU A 113 16.51 -0.85 1.60
N ILE A 114 16.70 -1.53 0.46
CA ILE A 114 16.30 -1.03 -0.86
C ILE A 114 14.78 -0.84 -0.91
N ALA A 115 14.02 -1.80 -0.41
CA ALA A 115 12.56 -1.73 -0.37
C ALA A 115 12.08 -0.58 0.52
N GLN A 116 12.67 -0.38 1.72
CA GLN A 116 12.31 0.71 2.61
C GLN A 116 12.62 2.07 1.98
N LYS A 117 13.83 2.23 1.44
CA LYS A 117 14.22 3.47 0.75
C LYS A 117 13.29 3.82 -0.39
N TYR A 118 12.85 2.81 -1.15
CA TYR A 118 11.87 3.01 -2.22
C TYR A 118 10.49 3.39 -1.65
N ALA A 119 10.01 2.70 -0.61
CA ALA A 119 8.76 3.02 0.06
C ALA A 119 8.74 4.47 0.57
N ASP A 120 9.83 4.94 1.16
CA ASP A 120 9.97 6.30 1.69
C ASP A 120 10.02 7.38 0.59
N SER A 121 10.28 6.99 -0.66
CA SER A 121 10.35 7.89 -1.82
C SER A 121 9.08 7.93 -2.67
N MET A 122 8.02 7.23 -2.25
CA MET A 122 6.76 7.18 -2.97
C MET A 122 5.75 8.21 -2.45
N ALA A 123 4.83 8.57 -3.32
CA ALA A 123 3.61 9.29 -2.95
C ALA A 123 2.45 8.85 -3.83
N SER A 124 1.25 8.76 -3.28
CA SER A 124 0.02 8.46 -4.01
C SER A 124 -1.14 9.31 -3.54
N VAL A 125 -2.10 9.52 -4.42
CA VAL A 125 -3.36 10.23 -4.15
C VAL A 125 -4.50 9.43 -4.73
N THR A 126 -5.52 9.17 -3.93
CA THR A 126 -6.77 8.59 -4.38
C THR A 126 -7.74 9.67 -4.83
N VAL A 127 -8.43 9.44 -5.92
CA VAL A 127 -9.57 10.26 -6.37
C VAL A 127 -10.79 9.36 -6.44
N LYS A 128 -11.86 9.73 -5.74
CA LYS A 128 -13.13 9.01 -5.73
C LYS A 128 -14.21 9.89 -6.36
N VAL A 129 -14.84 9.39 -7.42
CA VAL A 129 -15.93 10.08 -8.14
C VAL A 129 -17.29 9.44 -7.89
N THR A 130 -17.30 8.24 -7.33
CA THR A 130 -18.48 7.49 -6.89
C THR A 130 -18.06 6.48 -5.85
N ASP A 131 -19.01 6.02 -5.06
CA ASP A 131 -18.75 4.94 -4.11
C ASP A 131 -18.53 3.60 -4.84
N ALA A 132 -17.77 2.72 -4.21
CA ALA A 132 -17.56 1.38 -4.72
C ALA A 132 -18.74 0.46 -4.39
N THR A 133 -18.92 -0.60 -5.18
CA THR A 133 -19.93 -1.62 -4.95
C THR A 133 -19.26 -2.90 -4.45
N HIS A 134 -19.71 -3.41 -3.32
CA HIS A 134 -19.22 -4.67 -2.77
C HIS A 134 -19.59 -5.84 -3.69
N PRO A 135 -18.63 -6.60 -4.22
CA PRO A 135 -18.91 -7.57 -5.28
C PRO A 135 -19.73 -8.79 -4.84
N GLN A 136 -19.75 -9.11 -3.53
CA GLN A 136 -20.48 -10.28 -3.02
C GLN A 136 -21.96 -9.97 -2.73
N ASN A 137 -22.29 -8.76 -2.27
CA ASN A 137 -23.63 -8.44 -1.82
C ASN A 137 -24.29 -7.29 -2.60
N GLY A 138 -23.57 -6.64 -3.51
CA GLY A 138 -24.09 -5.54 -4.33
C GLY A 138 -24.33 -4.23 -3.57
N MET A 139 -23.97 -4.16 -2.28
CA MET A 139 -24.15 -2.94 -1.48
C MET A 139 -23.09 -1.91 -1.82
N SER A 140 -23.50 -0.66 -1.90
CA SER A 140 -22.55 0.45 -1.95
C SER A 140 -21.77 0.55 -0.63
N PHE A 141 -20.48 0.79 -0.71
CA PHE A 141 -19.68 1.15 0.46
C PHE A 141 -18.89 2.43 0.18
N GLY A 142 -18.90 3.30 1.15
CA GLY A 142 -18.52 4.69 1.06
C GLY A 142 -19.70 5.56 1.49
N ASP A 143 -19.49 6.85 1.48
CA ASP A 143 -20.47 7.84 1.95
C ASP A 143 -20.55 9.07 1.03
N LEU A 144 -19.99 8.97 -0.18
CA LEU A 144 -20.08 10.05 -1.17
C LEU A 144 -21.51 10.15 -1.75
N GLY A 145 -22.15 9.01 -2.00
CA GLY A 145 -23.49 8.94 -2.58
C GLY A 145 -23.56 9.45 -4.02
N GLU A 146 -24.78 9.71 -4.49
CA GLU A 146 -25.03 10.35 -5.79
C GLU A 146 -24.99 11.88 -5.60
N THR A 147 -23.88 12.50 -5.98
CA THR A 147 -23.66 13.95 -5.82
C THR A 147 -22.85 14.49 -6.99
N ASP A 148 -22.86 15.82 -7.15
CA ASP A 148 -21.94 16.54 -8.05
C ASP A 148 -20.56 16.80 -7.39
N LEU A 149 -20.20 16.00 -6.39
CA LEU A 149 -18.94 16.09 -5.69
C LEU A 149 -18.01 14.94 -6.07
N MET A 150 -16.73 15.16 -5.89
CA MET A 150 -15.69 14.14 -5.87
C MET A 150 -14.88 14.27 -4.59
N GLU A 151 -14.18 13.23 -4.21
CA GLU A 151 -13.31 13.24 -3.04
C GLU A 151 -11.86 12.97 -3.44
N ILE A 152 -10.93 13.83 -2.97
CA ILE A 152 -9.49 13.71 -3.20
C ILE A 152 -8.83 13.30 -1.89
N GLY A 153 -8.04 12.22 -1.91
CA GLY A 153 -7.40 11.65 -0.73
C GLY A 153 -8.30 10.66 0.03
N ALA A 154 -9.36 10.15 -0.59
CA ALA A 154 -10.20 9.10 -0.01
C ALA A 154 -9.44 7.79 0.18
N GLY A 155 -9.74 7.04 1.24
CA GLY A 155 -9.26 5.68 1.40
C GLY A 155 -9.89 4.70 0.40
N GLN A 156 -9.20 3.63 0.08
CA GLN A 156 -9.69 2.65 -0.91
C GLN A 156 -10.88 1.82 -0.40
N HIS A 157 -11.15 1.77 0.90
CA HIS A 157 -12.28 1.06 1.50
C HIS A 157 -13.34 2.04 2.06
N GLY A 158 -13.30 3.31 1.65
CA GLY A 158 -14.21 4.34 2.17
C GLY A 158 -13.75 4.99 3.47
N GLU A 159 -12.49 4.76 3.89
CA GLU A 159 -11.93 5.48 5.03
C GLU A 159 -11.84 6.97 4.72
N GLY A 160 -12.04 7.81 5.75
CA GLY A 160 -11.87 9.25 5.68
C GLY A 160 -10.44 9.70 5.40
N GLY A 161 -10.22 11.00 5.38
CA GLY A 161 -8.92 11.64 5.14
C GLY A 161 -8.84 12.36 3.80
N GLY A 162 -9.90 12.27 3.00
CA GLY A 162 -10.08 13.06 1.79
C GLY A 162 -10.84 14.37 2.02
N VAL A 163 -10.80 15.24 1.02
CA VAL A 163 -11.62 16.44 0.95
C VAL A 163 -12.62 16.33 -0.18
N ARG A 164 -13.87 16.70 0.09
CA ARG A 164 -14.93 16.75 -0.93
C ARG A 164 -14.90 18.10 -1.63
N VAL A 165 -14.87 18.04 -2.94
CA VAL A 165 -14.84 19.21 -3.83
C VAL A 165 -15.86 19.02 -4.95
N PRO A 166 -16.34 20.09 -5.60
CA PRO A 166 -17.15 19.97 -6.80
C PRO A 166 -16.45 19.14 -7.87
N MET A 167 -17.22 18.36 -8.63
CA MET A 167 -16.70 17.58 -9.74
C MET A 167 -15.85 18.42 -10.68
N MET A 168 -14.62 18.03 -10.89
CA MET A 168 -13.67 18.73 -11.74
C MET A 168 -13.52 18.03 -13.10
N SER A 169 -13.03 18.77 -14.11
CA SER A 169 -12.58 18.15 -15.35
C SER A 169 -11.40 17.21 -15.09
N ALA A 170 -11.19 16.22 -15.97
CA ALA A 170 -10.02 15.33 -15.86
C ALA A 170 -8.70 16.13 -15.86
N LYS A 171 -8.62 17.22 -16.64
CA LYS A 171 -7.45 18.10 -16.69
C LYS A 171 -7.18 18.74 -15.31
N ASP A 172 -8.20 19.29 -14.68
CA ASP A 172 -8.05 20.00 -13.40
C ASP A 172 -7.78 19.01 -12.27
N THR A 173 -8.41 17.82 -12.31
CA THR A 173 -8.13 16.72 -11.39
C THR A 173 -6.66 16.32 -11.47
N VAL A 174 -6.13 16.05 -12.67
CA VAL A 174 -4.73 15.67 -12.86
C VAL A 174 -3.79 16.79 -12.41
N ALA A 175 -4.10 18.05 -12.70
CA ALA A 175 -3.29 19.19 -12.26
C ALA A 175 -3.24 19.27 -10.70
N THR A 176 -4.37 19.06 -10.05
CA THR A 176 -4.47 19.05 -8.57
C THR A 176 -3.66 17.91 -7.98
N VAL A 177 -3.82 16.70 -8.50
CA VAL A 177 -3.07 15.50 -8.04
C VAL A 177 -1.57 15.68 -8.27
N ALA A 178 -1.15 16.11 -9.48
CA ALA A 178 0.26 16.32 -9.80
C ALA A 178 0.91 17.36 -8.88
N LYS A 179 0.20 18.45 -8.57
CA LYS A 179 0.67 19.46 -7.62
C LYS A 179 0.88 18.89 -6.23
N ALA A 180 -0.04 18.07 -5.75
CA ALA A 180 0.07 17.42 -4.44
C ALA A 180 1.26 16.45 -4.39
N LEU A 181 1.40 15.59 -5.41
CA LEU A 181 2.50 14.62 -5.52
C LEU A 181 3.87 15.31 -5.57
N THR A 182 4.04 16.30 -6.43
CA THR A 182 5.30 17.04 -6.56
C THR A 182 5.68 17.78 -5.28
N ALA A 183 4.69 18.38 -4.60
CA ALA A 183 4.92 19.03 -3.31
C ALA A 183 5.32 18.05 -2.22
N LYS A 184 4.64 16.89 -2.11
CA LYS A 184 4.95 15.84 -1.12
C LYS A 184 6.35 15.29 -1.31
N LEU A 185 6.75 15.08 -2.56
CA LEU A 185 8.07 14.54 -2.91
C LEU A 185 9.18 15.61 -2.94
N GLY A 186 8.86 16.88 -2.70
CA GLY A 186 9.83 18.00 -2.77
C GLY A 186 10.46 18.16 -4.15
N MET A 187 9.73 17.80 -5.21
CA MET A 187 10.27 17.81 -6.59
C MET A 187 10.50 19.22 -7.11
N THR A 188 11.58 19.39 -7.83
CA THR A 188 12.00 20.61 -8.48
C THR A 188 12.15 20.41 -9.98
N SER A 189 12.36 21.50 -10.72
CA SER A 189 12.60 21.42 -12.17
C SER A 189 13.84 20.59 -12.50
N GLY A 190 13.68 19.57 -13.31
CA GLY A 190 14.74 18.63 -13.72
C GLY A 190 14.71 17.28 -12.98
N ASP A 191 13.94 17.16 -11.89
CA ASP A 191 13.75 15.88 -11.23
C ASP A 191 12.96 14.91 -12.11
N LYS A 192 13.21 13.62 -11.92
CA LYS A 192 12.53 12.55 -12.65
C LYS A 192 11.60 11.79 -11.70
N ALA A 193 10.37 11.58 -12.16
CA ALA A 193 9.39 10.69 -11.54
C ALA A 193 9.10 9.51 -12.48
N PHE A 194 8.74 8.37 -11.88
CA PHE A 194 8.38 7.14 -12.57
C PHE A 194 7.01 6.67 -12.08
#